data_dacf3668e027369b2a7a0e335d9091d2
#
_entry.id   dacf3668e027369b2a7a0e335d9091d2
#
_cell.length_a   1.000
_cell.length_b   1.000
_cell.length_c   1.000
_cell.angle_alpha   90.00
_cell.angle_beta   90.00
_cell.angle_gamma   90.00
#
_symmetry.space_group_name_H-M   'P 1'
#
loop_
_entity.id
_entity.type
_entity.pdbx_description
1 polymer ?
#
loop_
_entity_poly.entity_id
_entity_poly.type
_entity_poly.pdbx_seq_one_letter_code
_entity_poly.pdbx_strand_id
1 'polypeptide(L)'
;MGAVPGDLLHTDGSLTPGSHRATPPCRHFGRCGGCQLQHCDEEVLARFVTDRVLNAATGQGITAASVLRTHLSPPRTRRRTTLHAAVVKGRVALGFREAGSHRIVDMQECHVLRPELFALVAPLRNLLRQSLGKGAADISLTLTRQGVDCLISGIMPEGLQAHEALLVFARNQRLARLSLDSGWGAETLWEPEPVTVNLGGVAVGLPAGAFLQPTLDGEEVLQKDVSSFISNAGQVADLFAGLGTLSLQLAASGMRVTAYEADRAAHLASRQALAHLPGDSRAEHRDLFRAPLQPAELKAFDAVILDPPRAGAKAQIEQLAASAVARIGYVSCNPASWARDAKTLMAGGYKLAQLRPVGQFRWSTHVELTSLFTR
;
A
#
# COMPACT_ATOMS: atom_id res chain seq x y z
N MET A 1 -17.26 19.53 -9.41
CA MET A 1 -16.18 18.72 -9.98
C MET A 1 -15.03 19.65 -10.33
N GLY A 2 -13.79 19.23 -10.12
CA GLY A 2 -12.63 20.03 -10.51
C GLY A 2 -12.52 20.17 -12.04
N ALA A 3 -11.88 21.25 -12.49
CA ALA A 3 -11.52 21.41 -13.89
C ALA A 3 -10.40 20.45 -14.29
N VAL A 4 -10.39 20.04 -15.54
CA VAL A 4 -9.35 19.22 -16.17
C VAL A 4 -8.62 20.11 -17.19
N PRO A 5 -7.33 19.91 -17.47
CA PRO A 5 -6.66 20.64 -18.53
C PRO A 5 -7.45 20.60 -19.85
N GLY A 6 -7.62 21.74 -20.49
CA GLY A 6 -8.43 21.89 -21.70
C GLY A 6 -9.92 22.23 -21.48
N ASP A 7 -10.43 22.16 -20.25
CA ASP A 7 -11.77 22.66 -19.94
C ASP A 7 -11.83 24.18 -20.00
N LEU A 8 -12.96 24.72 -20.45
CA LEU A 8 -13.26 26.15 -20.39
C LEU A 8 -14.19 26.44 -19.23
N LEU A 9 -13.70 27.23 -18.27
CA LEU A 9 -14.51 27.74 -17.15
C LEU A 9 -15.11 29.08 -17.54
N HIS A 10 -16.44 29.18 -17.49
CA HIS A 10 -17.18 30.41 -17.78
C HIS A 10 -17.37 31.26 -16.52
N THR A 11 -17.62 32.55 -16.70
CA THR A 11 -17.81 33.51 -15.60
C THR A 11 -19.06 33.22 -14.74
N ASP A 12 -20.04 32.51 -15.28
CA ASP A 12 -21.23 32.02 -14.56
C ASP A 12 -20.99 30.74 -13.75
N GLY A 13 -19.75 30.23 -13.74
CA GLY A 13 -19.36 28.98 -13.07
C GLY A 13 -19.67 27.69 -13.85
N SER A 14 -20.25 27.83 -15.05
CA SER A 14 -20.42 26.66 -15.94
C SER A 14 -19.10 26.22 -16.55
N LEU A 15 -19.06 24.97 -17.03
CA LEU A 15 -17.85 24.35 -17.56
C LEU A 15 -18.15 23.71 -18.93
N THR A 16 -17.38 24.09 -19.95
CA THR A 16 -17.37 23.38 -21.23
C THR A 16 -16.26 22.32 -21.20
N PRO A 17 -16.59 21.02 -21.38
CA PRO A 17 -15.62 19.95 -21.35
C PRO A 17 -14.56 20.08 -22.45
N GLY A 18 -13.29 19.93 -22.06
CA GLY A 18 -12.16 19.81 -22.98
C GLY A 18 -11.90 18.35 -23.41
N SER A 19 -10.91 18.17 -24.27
CA SER A 19 -10.53 16.86 -24.85
C SER A 19 -10.07 15.82 -23.82
N HIS A 20 -9.54 16.25 -22.67
CA HIS A 20 -9.01 15.38 -21.63
C HIS A 20 -10.03 15.02 -20.55
N ARG A 21 -11.28 15.50 -20.68
CA ARG A 21 -12.35 15.19 -19.75
C ARG A 21 -12.98 13.84 -20.09
N ALA A 22 -12.90 12.91 -19.15
CA ALA A 22 -13.54 11.59 -19.23
C ALA A 22 -14.87 11.57 -18.47
N THR A 23 -15.79 10.71 -18.90
CA THR A 23 -17.00 10.40 -18.13
C THR A 23 -16.64 9.46 -16.97
N PRO A 24 -16.90 9.85 -15.70
CA PRO A 24 -16.63 8.97 -14.57
C PRO A 24 -17.42 7.67 -14.67
N PRO A 25 -16.77 6.49 -14.58
CA PRO A 25 -17.47 5.20 -14.69
C PRO A 25 -18.33 4.87 -13.45
N CYS A 26 -18.08 5.51 -12.30
CA CYS A 26 -18.68 5.18 -11.02
C CYS A 26 -19.76 6.19 -10.63
N ARG A 27 -20.98 5.70 -10.33
CA ARG A 27 -22.10 6.54 -9.84
C ARG A 27 -21.82 7.26 -8.52
N HIS A 28 -20.85 6.76 -7.74
CA HIS A 28 -20.47 7.35 -6.46
C HIS A 28 -19.42 8.44 -6.58
N PHE A 29 -18.93 8.70 -7.80
CA PHE A 29 -17.93 9.75 -8.04
C PHE A 29 -18.48 11.13 -7.61
N GLY A 30 -17.63 11.94 -7.00
CA GLY A 30 -18.01 13.24 -6.41
C GLY A 30 -18.50 13.17 -4.97
N ARG A 31 -18.87 11.97 -4.47
CA ARG A 31 -19.24 11.74 -3.06
C ARG A 31 -18.24 10.82 -2.36
N CYS A 32 -17.90 9.69 -2.97
CA CYS A 32 -16.99 8.71 -2.44
C CYS A 32 -15.57 9.27 -2.34
N GLY A 33 -14.97 9.19 -1.14
CA GLY A 33 -13.59 9.65 -0.89
C GLY A 33 -12.51 8.75 -1.49
N GLY A 34 -12.86 7.61 -2.09
CA GLY A 34 -11.89 6.68 -2.69
C GLY A 34 -11.32 7.15 -4.03
N CYS A 35 -12.03 8.02 -4.77
CA CYS A 35 -11.63 8.48 -6.10
C CYS A 35 -11.92 9.97 -6.27
N GLN A 36 -10.91 10.74 -6.73
CA GLN A 36 -11.04 12.17 -6.98
C GLN A 36 -10.86 12.53 -8.48
N LEU A 37 -10.30 11.63 -9.28
CA LEU A 37 -9.79 11.93 -10.64
C LEU A 37 -10.44 11.06 -11.75
N GLN A 38 -11.64 10.49 -11.51
CA GLN A 38 -12.31 9.67 -12.55
C GLN A 38 -12.77 10.47 -13.77
N HIS A 39 -12.82 11.78 -13.66
CA HIS A 39 -13.16 12.70 -14.75
C HIS A 39 -11.96 13.09 -15.63
N CYS A 40 -10.78 12.51 -15.37
CA CYS A 40 -9.56 12.70 -16.14
C CYS A 40 -9.29 11.48 -17.02
N ASP A 41 -8.78 11.69 -18.22
CA ASP A 41 -8.25 10.63 -19.07
C ASP A 41 -6.90 10.09 -18.55
N GLU A 42 -6.35 9.06 -19.23
CA GLU A 42 -5.09 8.41 -18.84
C GLU A 42 -3.89 9.37 -18.91
N GLU A 43 -3.88 10.28 -19.88
CA GLU A 43 -2.77 11.22 -20.05
C GLU A 43 -2.71 12.21 -18.89
N VAL A 44 -3.85 12.79 -18.52
CA VAL A 44 -3.94 13.71 -17.39
C VAL A 44 -3.70 13.00 -16.07
N LEU A 45 -4.15 11.76 -15.91
CA LEU A 45 -3.84 10.96 -14.72
C LEU A 45 -2.34 10.72 -14.59
N ALA A 46 -1.66 10.31 -15.67
CA ALA A 46 -0.22 10.09 -15.65
C ALA A 46 0.54 11.39 -15.34
N ARG A 47 0.13 12.49 -15.97
CA ARG A 47 0.68 13.83 -15.71
C ARG A 47 0.50 14.24 -14.27
N PHE A 48 -0.71 14.07 -13.69
CA PHE A 48 -0.99 14.38 -12.29
C PHE A 48 -0.06 13.64 -11.34
N VAL A 49 0.12 12.32 -11.54
CA VAL A 49 1.00 11.49 -10.71
C VAL A 49 2.45 11.94 -10.85
N THR A 50 2.90 12.24 -12.08
CA THR A 50 4.22 12.75 -12.37
C THR A 50 4.47 14.09 -11.67
N ASP A 51 3.57 15.05 -11.86
CA ASP A 51 3.71 16.41 -11.34
C ASP A 51 3.70 16.43 -9.81
N ARG A 52 2.91 15.56 -9.17
CA ARG A 52 2.92 15.43 -7.70
C ARG A 52 4.29 15.06 -7.16
N VAL A 53 5.01 14.19 -7.84
CA VAL A 53 6.35 13.75 -7.44
C VAL A 53 7.39 14.81 -7.80
N LEU A 54 7.36 15.33 -9.03
CA LEU A 54 8.33 16.31 -9.51
C LEU A 54 8.21 17.66 -8.77
N ASN A 55 7.00 18.12 -8.49
CA ASN A 55 6.78 19.35 -7.74
C ASN A 55 7.31 19.24 -6.28
N ALA A 56 7.16 18.06 -5.65
CA ALA A 56 7.75 17.82 -4.34
C ALA A 56 9.28 17.87 -4.38
N ALA A 57 9.89 17.27 -5.40
CA ALA A 57 11.35 17.34 -5.62
C ALA A 57 11.82 18.77 -5.86
N THR A 58 11.20 19.45 -6.83
CA THR A 58 11.55 20.84 -7.23
C THR A 58 11.39 21.82 -6.06
N GLY A 59 10.34 21.65 -5.21
CA GLY A 59 10.12 22.44 -4.01
C GLY A 59 11.23 22.31 -2.96
N GLN A 60 12.08 21.30 -3.05
CA GLN A 60 13.29 21.12 -2.23
C GLN A 60 14.59 21.39 -3.03
N GLY A 61 14.50 21.89 -4.26
CA GLY A 61 15.64 22.13 -5.14
C GLY A 61 16.29 20.86 -5.68
N ILE A 62 15.53 19.77 -5.78
CA ILE A 62 16.00 18.46 -6.23
C ILE A 62 15.65 18.25 -7.70
N THR A 63 16.64 17.80 -8.47
CA THR A 63 16.45 17.35 -9.87
C THR A 63 16.98 15.93 -10.02
N ALA A 64 16.18 15.03 -10.61
CA ALA A 64 16.60 13.68 -10.96
C ALA A 64 17.38 13.70 -12.27
N ALA A 65 18.43 12.88 -12.38
CA ALA A 65 19.18 12.73 -13.63
C ALA A 65 18.31 12.05 -14.71
N SER A 66 17.42 11.13 -14.29
CA SER A 66 16.46 10.46 -15.17
C SER A 66 15.11 10.29 -14.48
N VAL A 67 14.02 10.63 -15.18
CA VAL A 67 12.64 10.34 -14.77
C VAL A 67 12.08 9.24 -15.65
N LEU A 68 11.78 8.11 -15.04
CA LEU A 68 11.21 6.97 -15.73
C LEU A 68 9.71 7.20 -16.03
N ARG A 69 9.19 6.48 -17.03
CA ARG A 69 7.76 6.57 -17.37
C ARG A 69 6.89 6.26 -16.16
N THR A 70 5.91 7.12 -15.88
CA THR A 70 4.93 6.91 -14.81
C THR A 70 4.15 5.62 -15.03
N HIS A 71 4.04 4.82 -13.97
CA HIS A 71 3.16 3.65 -13.94
C HIS A 71 1.79 4.05 -13.41
N LEU A 72 0.72 3.55 -14.05
CA LEU A 72 -0.65 3.65 -13.58
C LEU A 72 -1.26 2.26 -13.50
N SER A 73 -1.70 1.84 -12.31
CA SER A 73 -2.43 0.57 -12.17
C SER A 73 -3.76 0.61 -12.92
N PRO A 74 -4.16 -0.48 -13.60
CA PRO A 74 -5.44 -0.57 -14.28
C PRO A 74 -6.64 -0.49 -13.31
N PRO A 75 -7.86 -0.21 -13.80
CA PRO A 75 -9.08 -0.37 -13.01
C PRO A 75 -9.23 -1.80 -12.49
N ARG A 76 -9.92 -1.98 -11.35
CA ARG A 76 -10.26 -3.29 -10.78
C ARG A 76 -9.04 -4.16 -10.42
N THR A 77 -7.91 -3.54 -10.06
CA THR A 77 -6.69 -4.24 -9.65
C THR A 77 -6.41 -4.17 -8.15
N ARG A 78 -7.12 -3.30 -7.41
CA ARG A 78 -6.89 -3.12 -5.98
C ARG A 78 -7.28 -4.37 -5.20
N ARG A 79 -6.29 -5.07 -4.67
CA ARG A 79 -6.40 -6.36 -3.96
C ARG A 79 -6.52 -6.26 -2.45
N ARG A 80 -6.44 -5.04 -1.88
CA ARG A 80 -6.53 -4.78 -0.45
C ARG A 80 -7.33 -3.51 -0.19
N THR A 81 -8.24 -3.56 0.80
CA THR A 81 -9.05 -2.40 1.16
C THR A 81 -9.56 -2.49 2.60
N THR A 82 -9.87 -1.37 3.22
CA THR A 82 -10.71 -1.29 4.41
C THR A 82 -12.00 -0.56 4.04
N LEU A 83 -13.12 -1.21 4.26
CA LEU A 83 -14.46 -0.65 4.15
C LEU A 83 -14.97 -0.30 5.54
N HIS A 84 -15.83 0.71 5.61
CA HIS A 84 -16.47 1.15 6.84
C HIS A 84 -17.95 0.79 6.81
N ALA A 85 -18.48 0.31 7.94
CA ALA A 85 -19.89 0.01 8.12
C ALA A 85 -20.48 0.80 9.29
N ALA A 86 -21.69 1.29 9.13
CA ALA A 86 -22.48 1.90 10.21
C ALA A 86 -23.96 1.80 9.91
N VAL A 87 -24.80 1.89 10.97
CA VAL A 87 -26.23 1.94 10.82
C VAL A 87 -26.66 3.38 10.51
N VAL A 88 -27.24 3.60 9.34
CA VAL A 88 -27.76 4.90 8.88
C VAL A 88 -29.26 4.75 8.58
N LYS A 89 -30.11 5.49 9.32
CA LYS A 89 -31.57 5.42 9.19
C LYS A 89 -32.13 3.98 9.23
N GLY A 90 -31.62 3.16 10.17
CA GLY A 90 -32.06 1.77 10.37
C GLY A 90 -31.55 0.76 9.34
N ARG A 91 -30.62 1.15 8.46
CA ARG A 91 -29.99 0.26 7.46
C ARG A 91 -28.47 0.30 7.59
N VAL A 92 -27.83 -0.83 7.34
CA VAL A 92 -26.36 -0.89 7.30
C VAL A 92 -25.89 -0.27 5.99
N ALA A 93 -25.17 0.84 6.08
CA ALA A 93 -24.34 1.37 4.99
C ALA A 93 -22.95 0.75 5.08
N LEU A 94 -22.42 0.27 3.96
CA LEU A 94 -21.09 -0.35 3.86
C LEU A 94 -20.35 0.20 2.64
N GLY A 95 -19.17 0.76 2.84
CA GLY A 95 -18.33 1.27 1.77
C GLY A 95 -17.23 2.22 2.25
N PHE A 96 -16.78 3.10 1.39
CA PHE A 96 -15.81 4.15 1.75
C PHE A 96 -16.51 5.35 2.39
N ARG A 97 -15.75 6.15 3.12
CA ARG A 97 -16.23 7.45 3.62
C ARG A 97 -16.36 8.46 2.49
N GLU A 98 -17.27 9.41 2.64
CA GLU A 98 -17.34 10.58 1.77
C GLU A 98 -16.06 11.43 1.93
N ALA A 99 -15.70 12.14 0.89
CA ALA A 99 -14.53 13.02 0.92
C ALA A 99 -14.71 14.12 2.00
N GLY A 100 -13.73 14.22 2.91
CA GLY A 100 -13.76 15.19 4.01
C GLY A 100 -14.85 14.97 5.06
N SER A 101 -15.45 13.77 5.15
CA SER A 101 -16.55 13.46 6.05
C SER A 101 -16.40 12.07 6.67
N HIS A 102 -17.06 11.86 7.81
CA HIS A 102 -17.20 10.52 8.42
C HIS A 102 -18.39 9.73 7.87
N ARG A 103 -19.20 10.32 7.00
CA ARG A 103 -20.35 9.63 6.39
C ARG A 103 -19.86 8.51 5.48
N ILE A 104 -20.58 7.38 5.50
CA ILE A 104 -20.28 6.24 4.66
C ILE A 104 -21.12 6.30 3.40
N VAL A 105 -20.46 6.16 2.25
CA VAL A 105 -21.14 5.93 0.98
C VAL A 105 -21.55 4.47 0.91
N ASP A 106 -22.85 4.18 0.94
CA ASP A 106 -23.35 2.81 0.76
C ASP A 106 -23.03 2.31 -0.65
N MET A 107 -22.01 1.45 -0.74
CA MET A 107 -21.37 1.07 -2.01
C MET A 107 -22.25 0.11 -2.81
N GLN A 108 -22.61 0.53 -4.03
CA GLN A 108 -23.39 -0.26 -4.98
C GLN A 108 -22.53 -0.75 -6.16
N GLU A 109 -21.38 -0.12 -6.39
CA GLU A 109 -20.38 -0.49 -7.38
C GLU A 109 -19.01 0.05 -6.96
N CYS A 110 -17.94 -0.52 -7.51
CA CYS A 110 -16.58 0.00 -7.35
C CYS A 110 -15.73 -0.41 -8.56
N HIS A 111 -15.10 0.56 -9.21
CA HIS A 111 -14.24 0.35 -10.38
C HIS A 111 -12.74 0.27 -10.04
N VAL A 112 -12.39 0.32 -8.74
CA VAL A 112 -11.00 0.19 -8.26
C VAL A 112 -10.72 -1.17 -7.68
N LEU A 113 -11.68 -1.71 -6.89
CA LEU A 113 -11.52 -2.98 -6.21
C LEU A 113 -11.51 -4.16 -7.19
N ARG A 114 -10.72 -5.16 -6.87
CA ARG A 114 -10.83 -6.48 -7.48
C ARG A 114 -12.27 -6.98 -7.34
N PRO A 115 -12.84 -7.64 -8.39
CA PRO A 115 -14.22 -8.16 -8.35
C PRO A 115 -14.49 -9.06 -7.15
N GLU A 116 -13.50 -9.87 -6.74
CA GLU A 116 -13.59 -10.79 -5.61
C GLU A 116 -13.83 -10.07 -4.28
N LEU A 117 -13.20 -8.91 -4.08
CA LEU A 117 -13.43 -8.09 -2.89
C LEU A 117 -14.79 -7.41 -2.93
N PHE A 118 -15.16 -6.88 -4.10
CA PHE A 118 -16.45 -6.21 -4.25
C PHE A 118 -17.63 -7.16 -4.08
N ALA A 119 -17.51 -8.41 -4.53
CA ALA A 119 -18.53 -9.44 -4.38
C ALA A 119 -18.96 -9.68 -2.92
N LEU A 120 -18.06 -9.42 -1.96
CA LEU A 120 -18.35 -9.57 -0.53
C LEU A 120 -19.17 -8.42 0.07
N VAL A 121 -19.34 -7.29 -0.64
CA VAL A 121 -20.03 -6.11 -0.08
C VAL A 121 -21.48 -6.42 0.30
N ALA A 122 -22.23 -7.07 -0.57
CA ALA A 122 -23.64 -7.41 -0.30
C ALA A 122 -23.79 -8.50 0.80
N PRO A 123 -23.02 -9.59 0.78
CA PRO A 123 -23.02 -10.58 1.86
C PRO A 123 -22.61 -9.99 3.23
N LEU A 124 -21.56 -9.16 3.27
CA LEU A 124 -21.11 -8.48 4.50
C LEU A 124 -22.18 -7.54 5.05
N ARG A 125 -22.85 -6.77 4.18
CA ARG A 125 -23.96 -5.91 4.60
C ARG A 125 -25.10 -6.72 5.25
N ASN A 126 -25.40 -7.90 4.74
CA ASN A 126 -26.41 -8.79 5.31
C ASN A 126 -25.97 -9.37 6.66
N LEU A 127 -24.72 -9.81 6.78
CA LEU A 127 -24.14 -10.28 8.04
C LEU A 127 -24.20 -9.19 9.12
N LEU A 128 -23.74 -8.00 8.78
CA LEU A 128 -23.65 -6.86 9.71
C LEU A 128 -25.02 -6.31 10.17
N ARG A 129 -26.11 -6.57 9.44
CA ARG A 129 -27.47 -6.23 9.90
C ARG A 129 -27.82 -6.89 11.23
N GLN A 130 -27.29 -8.07 11.48
CA GLN A 130 -27.57 -8.84 12.70
C GLN A 130 -26.57 -8.55 13.81
N SER A 131 -25.33 -8.16 13.45
CA SER A 131 -24.20 -8.09 14.39
C SER A 131 -23.80 -6.68 14.78
N LEU A 132 -24.19 -5.64 14.00
CA LEU A 132 -23.65 -4.28 14.18
C LEU A 132 -24.37 -3.46 15.24
N GLY A 133 -25.64 -3.77 15.55
CA GLY A 133 -26.44 -2.98 16.48
C GLY A 133 -26.52 -1.51 16.07
N LYS A 134 -26.16 -0.60 16.98
CA LYS A 134 -26.02 0.85 16.73
C LYS A 134 -24.56 1.28 16.51
N GLY A 135 -23.64 0.33 16.44
CA GLY A 135 -22.20 0.56 16.33
C GLY A 135 -21.70 0.88 14.92
N ALA A 136 -20.40 0.86 14.80
CA ALA A 136 -19.69 0.94 13.54
C ALA A 136 -18.64 -0.18 13.49
N ALA A 137 -18.28 -0.61 12.29
CA ALA A 137 -17.25 -1.61 12.09
C ALA A 137 -16.33 -1.21 10.93
N ASP A 138 -15.09 -1.64 11.01
CA ASP A 138 -14.12 -1.58 9.93
C ASP A 138 -13.88 -2.99 9.38
N ILE A 139 -13.97 -3.15 8.08
CA ILE A 139 -13.82 -4.42 7.41
C ILE A 139 -12.62 -4.34 6.48
N SER A 140 -11.52 -4.96 6.89
CA SER A 140 -10.32 -5.10 6.07
C SER A 140 -10.40 -6.36 5.24
N LEU A 141 -10.30 -6.21 3.91
CA LEU A 141 -10.33 -7.28 2.94
C LEU A 141 -9.00 -7.32 2.19
N THR A 142 -8.40 -8.48 2.11
CA THR A 142 -7.17 -8.74 1.35
C THR A 142 -7.36 -9.96 0.47
N LEU A 143 -7.14 -9.83 -0.83
CA LEU A 143 -7.14 -10.96 -1.75
C LEU A 143 -5.82 -11.70 -1.63
N THR A 144 -5.89 -12.97 -1.30
CA THR A 144 -4.77 -13.88 -1.10
C THR A 144 -4.80 -15.02 -2.11
N ARG A 145 -3.85 -15.93 -2.03
CA ARG A 145 -3.82 -17.11 -2.90
C ARG A 145 -5.00 -18.04 -2.64
N GLN A 146 -5.45 -18.17 -1.38
CA GLN A 146 -6.51 -19.08 -0.96
C GLN A 146 -7.91 -18.47 -1.07
N GLY A 147 -8.03 -17.19 -1.37
CA GLY A 147 -9.30 -16.46 -1.39
C GLY A 147 -9.19 -15.12 -0.64
N VAL A 148 -10.29 -14.61 -0.13
CA VAL A 148 -10.29 -13.34 0.60
C VAL A 148 -10.04 -13.56 2.09
N ASP A 149 -9.01 -12.91 2.63
CA ASP A 149 -8.81 -12.72 4.05
C ASP A 149 -9.67 -11.54 4.51
N CYS A 150 -10.54 -11.76 5.50
CA CYS A 150 -11.49 -10.79 6.03
C CYS A 150 -11.25 -10.58 7.53
N LEU A 151 -10.87 -9.37 7.90
CA LEU A 151 -10.77 -8.95 9.30
C LEU A 151 -11.87 -7.92 9.59
N ILE A 152 -12.72 -8.21 10.57
CA ILE A 152 -13.79 -7.31 11.01
C ILE A 152 -13.43 -6.77 12.39
N SER A 153 -13.34 -5.44 12.51
CA SER A 153 -13.08 -4.75 13.77
C SER A 153 -14.32 -3.97 14.21
N GLY A 154 -14.54 -3.90 15.53
CA GLY A 154 -15.63 -3.09 16.10
C GLY A 154 -16.97 -3.83 16.26
N ILE A 155 -17.01 -5.16 16.08
CA ILE A 155 -18.15 -5.99 16.45
C ILE A 155 -17.75 -6.94 17.58
N MET A 156 -18.69 -7.23 18.47
CA MET A 156 -18.56 -8.23 19.52
C MET A 156 -19.75 -9.20 19.39
N PRO A 157 -19.56 -10.35 18.73
CA PRO A 157 -20.65 -11.32 18.60
C PRO A 157 -20.96 -11.93 19.97
N GLU A 158 -22.22 -11.88 20.37
CA GLU A 158 -22.67 -12.46 21.64
C GLU A 158 -23.42 -13.77 21.43
N GLY A 159 -23.02 -14.80 22.17
CA GLY A 159 -23.67 -16.11 22.15
C GLY A 159 -23.34 -16.98 20.93
N LEU A 160 -23.76 -18.24 21.01
CA LEU A 160 -23.43 -19.28 20.03
C LEU A 160 -23.97 -18.95 18.63
N GLN A 161 -25.19 -18.46 18.54
CA GLN A 161 -25.85 -18.17 17.27
C GLN A 161 -25.11 -17.12 16.44
N ALA A 162 -24.56 -16.08 17.10
CA ALA A 162 -23.77 -15.04 16.41
C ALA A 162 -22.47 -15.61 15.85
N HIS A 163 -21.78 -16.47 16.60
CA HIS A 163 -20.56 -17.14 16.13
C HIS A 163 -20.84 -18.12 14.98
N GLU A 164 -21.92 -18.90 15.09
CA GLU A 164 -22.35 -19.79 13.99
C GLU A 164 -22.65 -19.02 12.70
N ALA A 165 -23.32 -17.86 12.80
CA ALA A 165 -23.62 -17.03 11.63
C ALA A 165 -22.32 -16.56 10.94
N LEU A 166 -21.28 -16.20 11.69
CA LEU A 166 -19.97 -15.82 11.16
C LEU A 166 -19.27 -16.99 10.47
N LEU A 167 -19.29 -18.19 11.06
CA LEU A 167 -18.70 -19.39 10.46
C LEU A 167 -19.45 -19.82 9.19
N VAL A 168 -20.78 -19.76 9.19
CA VAL A 168 -21.62 -20.02 8.01
C VAL A 168 -21.31 -19.00 6.91
N PHE A 169 -21.17 -17.73 7.26
CA PHE A 169 -20.77 -16.69 6.32
C PHE A 169 -19.39 -16.98 5.71
N ALA A 170 -18.37 -17.27 6.53
CA ALA A 170 -17.02 -17.57 6.05
C ALA A 170 -16.99 -18.72 5.06
N ARG A 171 -17.70 -19.82 5.40
CA ARG A 171 -17.83 -21.01 4.54
C ARG A 171 -18.56 -20.70 3.24
N ASN A 172 -19.71 -20.03 3.30
CA ASN A 172 -20.55 -19.75 2.13
C ASN A 172 -19.86 -18.77 1.16
N GLN A 173 -19.06 -17.82 1.69
CA GLN A 173 -18.29 -16.89 0.88
C GLN A 173 -16.92 -17.45 0.50
N ARG A 174 -16.57 -18.68 0.90
CA ARG A 174 -15.27 -19.32 0.63
C ARG A 174 -14.10 -18.41 1.04
N LEU A 175 -14.22 -17.81 2.22
CA LEU A 175 -13.13 -16.96 2.73
C LEU A 175 -11.88 -17.79 2.99
N ALA A 176 -10.72 -17.24 2.69
CA ALA A 176 -9.44 -17.80 3.09
C ALA A 176 -9.28 -17.76 4.61
N ARG A 177 -9.70 -16.63 5.20
CA ARG A 177 -9.74 -16.46 6.66
C ARG A 177 -10.84 -15.47 7.03
N LEU A 178 -11.42 -15.67 8.23
CA LEU A 178 -12.23 -14.68 8.92
C LEU A 178 -11.65 -14.47 10.31
N SER A 179 -11.29 -13.23 10.60
CA SER A 179 -10.81 -12.81 11.92
C SER A 179 -11.67 -11.67 12.47
N LEU A 180 -11.75 -11.59 13.79
CA LEU A 180 -12.35 -10.46 14.51
C LEU A 180 -11.30 -9.74 15.33
N ASP A 181 -11.45 -8.41 15.45
CA ASP A 181 -10.67 -7.60 16.38
C ASP A 181 -11.62 -6.79 17.27
N SER A 182 -11.70 -7.17 18.50
CA SER A 182 -12.48 -6.48 19.54
C SER A 182 -11.67 -5.39 20.28
N GLY A 183 -10.47 -5.04 19.79
CA GLY A 183 -9.57 -4.07 20.41
C GLY A 183 -8.37 -4.70 21.14
N TRP A 184 -8.28 -6.02 21.17
CA TRP A 184 -7.19 -6.77 21.81
C TRP A 184 -6.27 -7.48 20.81
N GLY A 185 -6.47 -7.21 19.52
CA GLY A 185 -5.80 -7.86 18.39
C GLY A 185 -6.73 -8.82 17.66
N ALA A 186 -6.28 -9.23 16.46
CA ALA A 186 -7.08 -10.11 15.60
C ALA A 186 -7.13 -11.53 16.16
N GLU A 187 -8.33 -12.06 16.36
CA GLU A 187 -8.62 -13.46 16.69
C GLU A 187 -9.19 -14.15 15.45
N THR A 188 -8.58 -15.26 15.05
CA THR A 188 -9.02 -16.03 13.88
C THR A 188 -10.14 -16.99 14.25
N LEU A 189 -11.31 -16.84 13.62
CA LEU A 189 -12.45 -17.73 13.77
C LEU A 189 -12.52 -18.84 12.73
N TRP A 190 -12.01 -18.57 11.53
CA TRP A 190 -12.05 -19.45 10.38
C TRP A 190 -10.78 -19.32 9.55
N GLU A 191 -10.08 -20.42 9.33
CA GLU A 191 -8.90 -20.53 8.47
C GLU A 191 -8.71 -22.02 8.12
N PRO A 192 -9.33 -22.52 7.05
CA PRO A 192 -9.29 -23.95 6.70
C PRO A 192 -7.89 -24.41 6.25
N GLU A 193 -7.09 -23.50 5.73
CA GLU A 193 -5.68 -23.70 5.38
C GLU A 193 -4.87 -22.41 5.62
N PRO A 194 -3.57 -22.50 5.88
CA PRO A 194 -2.74 -21.33 6.14
C PRO A 194 -2.80 -20.31 5.02
N VAL A 195 -3.14 -19.06 5.36
CA VAL A 195 -3.25 -17.97 4.39
C VAL A 195 -1.88 -17.48 3.97
N THR A 196 -1.63 -17.48 2.66
CA THR A 196 -0.35 -17.05 2.10
C THR A 196 -0.51 -16.04 0.97
N VAL A 197 0.53 -15.23 0.77
CA VAL A 197 0.70 -14.35 -0.40
C VAL A 197 1.99 -14.72 -1.11
N ASN A 198 2.08 -14.37 -2.40
CA ASN A 198 3.31 -14.53 -3.15
C ASN A 198 4.03 -13.18 -3.21
N LEU A 199 5.28 -13.11 -2.73
CA LEU A 199 6.13 -11.93 -2.81
C LEU A 199 7.41 -12.30 -3.56
N GLY A 200 7.57 -11.80 -4.78
CA GLY A 200 8.74 -12.09 -5.60
C GLY A 200 8.96 -13.58 -5.92
N GLY A 201 7.88 -14.34 -6.05
CA GLY A 201 7.93 -15.80 -6.30
C GLY A 201 7.93 -16.66 -5.03
N VAL A 202 8.05 -16.06 -3.84
CA VAL A 202 8.13 -16.75 -2.55
C VAL A 202 6.79 -16.72 -1.83
N ALA A 203 6.32 -17.88 -1.34
CA ALA A 203 5.11 -17.96 -0.53
C ALA A 203 5.41 -17.49 0.90
N VAL A 204 4.63 -16.54 1.40
CA VAL A 204 4.76 -15.94 2.73
C VAL A 204 3.46 -16.09 3.49
N GLY A 205 3.50 -16.55 4.73
CA GLY A 205 2.34 -16.51 5.61
C GLY A 205 1.87 -15.08 5.83
N LEU A 206 0.57 -14.84 5.69
CA LEU A 206 -0.01 -13.50 5.86
C LEU A 206 -0.59 -13.35 7.27
N PRO A 207 0.01 -12.57 8.18
CA PRO A 207 -0.64 -12.21 9.43
C PRO A 207 -1.95 -11.45 9.20
N ALA A 208 -2.96 -11.65 10.04
CA ALA A 208 -4.23 -10.94 9.93
C ALA A 208 -4.02 -9.42 9.99
N GLY A 209 -4.58 -8.71 9.02
CA GLY A 209 -4.45 -7.25 8.92
C GLY A 209 -3.08 -6.74 8.43
N ALA A 210 -2.13 -7.60 8.11
CA ALA A 210 -0.81 -7.19 7.63
C ALA A 210 -0.88 -6.31 6.37
N PHE A 211 0.11 -5.45 6.22
CA PHE A 211 0.22 -4.58 5.06
C PHE A 211 0.67 -5.37 3.82
N LEU A 212 0.04 -5.07 2.70
CA LEU A 212 0.46 -5.45 1.34
C LEU A 212 0.33 -4.25 0.42
N GLN A 213 1.14 -4.22 -0.63
CA GLN A 213 0.95 -3.24 -1.70
C GLN A 213 -0.45 -3.37 -2.30
N PRO A 214 -1.16 -2.26 -2.55
CA PRO A 214 -2.58 -2.27 -2.90
C PRO A 214 -2.90 -2.94 -4.23
N THR A 215 -1.95 -3.01 -5.15
CA THR A 215 -2.10 -3.68 -6.45
C THR A 215 -0.89 -4.57 -6.74
N LEU A 216 -1.10 -5.67 -7.45
CA LEU A 216 -0.02 -6.59 -7.81
C LEU A 216 0.93 -5.96 -8.85
N ASP A 217 0.36 -5.33 -9.88
CA ASP A 217 1.13 -4.65 -10.92
C ASP A 217 1.99 -3.49 -10.37
N GLY A 218 1.47 -2.76 -9.38
CA GLY A 218 2.25 -1.74 -8.65
C GLY A 218 3.40 -2.35 -7.88
N GLU A 219 3.15 -3.43 -7.13
CA GLU A 219 4.19 -4.18 -6.40
C GLU A 219 5.30 -4.68 -7.34
N GLU A 220 4.93 -5.27 -8.48
CA GLU A 220 5.88 -5.76 -9.49
C GLU A 220 6.76 -4.64 -10.05
N VAL A 221 6.20 -3.44 -10.27
CA VAL A 221 6.98 -2.28 -10.72
C VAL A 221 7.96 -1.82 -9.64
N LEU A 222 7.51 -1.73 -8.37
CA LEU A 222 8.40 -1.37 -7.26
C LEU A 222 9.55 -2.38 -7.12
N GLN A 223 9.24 -3.67 -7.16
CA GLN A 223 10.22 -4.76 -7.10
C GLN A 223 11.21 -4.71 -8.27
N LYS A 224 10.71 -4.52 -9.49
CA LYS A 224 11.54 -4.43 -10.71
C LYS A 224 12.50 -3.25 -10.65
N ASP A 225 12.00 -2.07 -10.27
CA ASP A 225 12.85 -0.88 -10.18
C ASP A 225 13.96 -1.09 -9.15
N VAL A 226 13.59 -1.49 -7.92
CA VAL A 226 14.55 -1.71 -6.85
C VAL A 226 15.59 -2.76 -7.25
N SER A 227 15.18 -3.91 -7.79
CA SER A 227 16.13 -4.96 -8.20
C SER A 227 17.08 -4.48 -9.33
N SER A 228 16.57 -3.68 -10.27
CA SER A 228 17.41 -3.09 -11.33
C SER A 228 18.43 -2.09 -10.77
N PHE A 229 18.03 -1.32 -9.74
CA PHE A 229 18.88 -0.32 -9.12
C PHE A 229 20.09 -0.90 -8.39
N ILE A 230 19.93 -2.11 -7.81
CA ILE A 230 20.95 -2.74 -6.95
C ILE A 230 21.49 -4.05 -7.54
N SER A 231 21.29 -4.32 -8.84
CA SER A 231 21.57 -5.60 -9.50
C SER A 231 22.98 -6.19 -9.28
N ASN A 232 23.97 -5.36 -8.93
CA ASN A 232 25.36 -5.78 -8.68
C ASN A 232 25.75 -5.73 -7.20
N ALA A 233 24.79 -5.64 -6.27
CA ALA A 233 25.06 -5.66 -4.84
C ALA A 233 25.19 -7.11 -4.35
N GLY A 234 26.21 -7.40 -3.55
CA GLY A 234 26.37 -8.69 -2.89
C GLY A 234 25.60 -8.77 -1.57
N GLN A 235 25.63 -7.69 -0.79
CA GLN A 235 24.93 -7.58 0.49
C GLN A 235 24.01 -6.36 0.51
N VAL A 236 22.74 -6.59 0.86
CA VAL A 236 21.68 -5.56 0.84
C VAL A 236 21.01 -5.49 2.21
N ALA A 237 20.81 -4.26 2.73
CA ALA A 237 19.89 -4.02 3.84
C ALA A 237 18.54 -3.61 3.28
N ASP A 238 17.46 -4.26 3.72
CA ASP A 238 16.08 -3.85 3.47
C ASP A 238 15.49 -3.28 4.76
N LEU A 239 15.21 -1.97 4.75
CA LEU A 239 14.77 -1.21 5.89
C LEU A 239 13.27 -0.95 5.82
N PHE A 240 12.55 -1.19 6.94
CA PHE A 240 11.09 -1.19 6.97
C PHE A 240 10.49 -2.27 6.06
N ALA A 241 11.06 -3.47 6.15
CA ALA A 241 10.87 -4.54 5.16
C ALA A 241 9.44 -5.13 5.13
N GLY A 242 8.64 -4.92 6.17
CA GLY A 242 7.31 -5.51 6.27
C GLY A 242 7.35 -7.03 6.17
N LEU A 243 6.54 -7.59 5.31
CA LEU A 243 6.51 -9.03 4.99
C LEU A 243 7.69 -9.49 4.11
N GLY A 244 8.58 -8.57 3.72
CA GLY A 244 9.69 -8.86 2.82
C GLY A 244 9.35 -8.66 1.34
N THR A 245 8.46 -7.73 1.02
CA THR A 245 8.05 -7.44 -0.37
C THR A 245 9.24 -7.23 -1.31
N LEU A 246 10.28 -6.54 -0.84
CA LEU A 246 11.51 -6.30 -1.62
C LEU A 246 12.58 -7.35 -1.30
N SER A 247 12.76 -7.69 -0.02
CA SER A 247 13.77 -8.65 0.46
C SER A 247 13.69 -10.00 -0.22
N LEU A 248 12.49 -10.57 -0.32
CA LEU A 248 12.30 -11.96 -0.76
C LEU A 248 12.63 -12.13 -2.23
N GLN A 249 12.27 -11.19 -3.09
CA GLN A 249 12.64 -11.20 -4.49
C GLN A 249 14.16 -11.14 -4.67
N LEU A 250 14.83 -10.27 -3.91
CA LEU A 250 16.29 -10.12 -3.97
C LEU A 250 17.02 -11.37 -3.46
N ALA A 251 16.55 -11.92 -2.33
CA ALA A 251 17.10 -13.15 -1.79
C ALA A 251 16.89 -14.34 -2.75
N ALA A 252 15.72 -14.47 -3.38
CA ALA A 252 15.45 -15.48 -4.39
C ALA A 252 16.32 -15.33 -5.65
N SER A 253 16.79 -14.11 -5.96
CA SER A 253 17.76 -13.87 -7.04
C SER A 253 19.23 -14.12 -6.67
N GLY A 254 19.50 -14.59 -5.43
CA GLY A 254 20.83 -14.95 -4.95
C GLY A 254 21.60 -13.87 -4.21
N MET A 255 20.98 -12.70 -3.95
CA MET A 255 21.59 -11.66 -3.11
C MET A 255 21.49 -12.02 -1.63
N ARG A 256 22.45 -11.61 -0.82
CA ARG A 256 22.35 -11.70 0.65
C ARG A 256 21.61 -10.49 1.19
N VAL A 257 20.45 -10.72 1.80
CA VAL A 257 19.58 -9.66 2.31
C VAL A 257 19.48 -9.75 3.82
N THR A 258 19.63 -8.62 4.51
CA THR A 258 19.24 -8.46 5.90
C THR A 258 18.03 -7.51 5.96
N ALA A 259 16.86 -8.05 6.28
CA ALA A 259 15.61 -7.32 6.39
C ALA A 259 15.40 -6.82 7.84
N TYR A 260 15.05 -5.56 8.01
CA TYR A 260 14.78 -4.96 9.33
C TYR A 260 13.32 -4.52 9.42
N GLU A 261 12.60 -5.05 10.41
CA GLU A 261 11.17 -4.78 10.61
C GLU A 261 10.83 -4.66 12.10
N ALA A 262 9.98 -3.70 12.42
CA ALA A 262 9.53 -3.45 13.80
C ALA A 262 8.24 -4.20 14.15
N ASP A 263 7.34 -4.43 13.18
CA ASP A 263 6.14 -5.23 13.43
C ASP A 263 6.53 -6.70 13.62
N ARG A 264 6.19 -7.23 14.80
CA ARG A 264 6.62 -8.58 15.19
C ARG A 264 6.04 -9.66 14.28
N ALA A 265 4.78 -9.51 13.86
CA ALA A 265 4.11 -10.53 13.05
C ALA A 265 4.67 -10.55 11.62
N ALA A 266 4.86 -9.37 11.02
CA ALA A 266 5.51 -9.23 9.71
C ALA A 266 6.97 -9.71 9.74
N HIS A 267 7.75 -9.35 10.77
CA HIS A 267 9.11 -9.83 10.97
C HIS A 267 9.16 -11.37 11.02
N LEU A 268 8.31 -12.01 11.81
CA LEU A 268 8.30 -13.47 11.94
C LEU A 268 7.95 -14.16 10.61
N ALA A 269 6.96 -13.63 9.87
CA ALA A 269 6.58 -14.13 8.56
C ALA A 269 7.72 -14.00 7.53
N SER A 270 8.34 -12.83 7.46
CA SER A 270 9.50 -12.57 6.60
C SER A 270 10.69 -13.47 6.96
N ARG A 271 11.01 -13.61 8.26
CA ARG A 271 12.08 -14.48 8.75
C ARG A 271 11.86 -15.94 8.35
N GLN A 272 10.63 -16.43 8.51
CA GLN A 272 10.30 -17.80 8.12
C GLN A 272 10.45 -18.00 6.61
N ALA A 273 9.97 -17.04 5.81
CA ALA A 273 10.08 -17.11 4.35
C ALA A 273 11.54 -17.07 3.88
N LEU A 274 12.38 -16.18 4.43
CA LEU A 274 13.80 -16.09 4.10
C LEU A 274 14.57 -17.36 4.47
N ALA A 275 14.22 -18.03 5.59
CA ALA A 275 14.86 -19.26 6.01
C ALA A 275 14.68 -20.45 5.04
N HIS A 276 13.69 -20.38 4.15
CA HIS A 276 13.45 -21.37 3.11
C HIS A 276 14.20 -21.07 1.80
N LEU A 277 14.84 -19.91 1.69
CA LEU A 277 15.62 -19.54 0.53
C LEU A 277 17.09 -19.94 0.70
N PRO A 278 17.80 -20.25 -0.40
CA PRO A 278 19.24 -20.51 -0.33
C PRO A 278 20.02 -19.24 0.06
N GLY A 279 21.16 -19.44 0.73
CA GLY A 279 22.05 -18.35 1.13
C GLY A 279 21.82 -17.86 2.56
N ASP A 280 22.54 -16.79 2.95
CA ASP A 280 22.59 -16.27 4.33
C ASP A 280 21.68 -15.05 4.52
N SER A 281 20.51 -15.01 3.84
CA SER A 281 19.53 -13.94 4.03
C SER A 281 18.79 -14.13 5.36
N ARG A 282 18.54 -13.02 6.07
CA ARG A 282 17.91 -13.04 7.39
C ARG A 282 17.01 -11.83 7.63
N ALA A 283 16.11 -11.94 8.59
CA ALA A 283 15.32 -10.83 9.11
C ALA A 283 15.69 -10.55 10.57
N GLU A 284 15.80 -9.28 10.90
CA GLU A 284 16.07 -8.76 12.24
C GLU A 284 14.92 -7.90 12.74
N HIS A 285 14.47 -8.15 13.98
CA HIS A 285 13.43 -7.36 14.63
C HIS A 285 14.04 -6.07 15.17
N ARG A 286 13.73 -4.92 14.53
CA ARG A 286 14.31 -3.64 14.91
C ARG A 286 13.38 -2.47 14.56
N ASP A 287 13.13 -1.63 15.54
CA ASP A 287 12.44 -0.35 15.34
C ASP A 287 13.46 0.71 14.88
N LEU A 288 13.47 0.97 13.58
CA LEU A 288 14.40 1.93 12.96
C LEU A 288 14.08 3.40 13.27
N PHE A 289 12.91 3.72 13.80
CA PHE A 289 12.62 5.06 14.31
C PHE A 289 13.33 5.33 15.63
N ARG A 290 13.48 4.30 16.49
CA ARG A 290 14.14 4.38 17.79
C ARG A 290 15.62 4.02 17.74
N ALA A 291 15.98 3.06 16.89
CA ALA A 291 17.31 2.51 16.79
C ALA A 291 17.74 2.39 15.32
N PRO A 292 17.97 3.51 14.60
CA PRO A 292 18.43 3.47 13.21
C PRO A 292 19.78 2.77 13.10
N LEU A 293 20.03 2.12 11.94
CA LEU A 293 21.34 1.55 11.64
C LEU A 293 22.39 2.67 11.56
N GLN A 294 23.43 2.53 12.36
CA GLN A 294 24.52 3.50 12.42
C GLN A 294 25.46 3.36 11.20
N PRO A 295 26.23 4.40 10.83
CA PRO A 295 27.17 4.33 9.72
C PRO A 295 28.16 3.16 9.82
N ALA A 296 28.54 2.77 11.03
CA ALA A 296 29.42 1.60 11.25
C ALA A 296 28.74 0.27 10.88
N GLU A 297 27.45 0.10 11.20
CA GLU A 297 26.67 -1.06 10.83
C GLU A 297 26.40 -1.10 9.31
N LEU A 298 26.14 0.07 8.71
CA LEU A 298 25.90 0.24 7.29
C LEU A 298 27.08 -0.13 6.39
N LYS A 299 28.32 -0.13 6.93
CA LYS A 299 29.54 -0.55 6.18
C LYS A 299 29.48 -2.00 5.66
N ALA A 300 28.63 -2.83 6.26
CA ALA A 300 28.48 -4.23 5.85
C ALA A 300 27.68 -4.39 4.53
N PHE A 301 27.05 -3.32 4.02
CA PHE A 301 26.14 -3.39 2.90
C PHE A 301 26.63 -2.62 1.68
N ASP A 302 26.51 -3.24 0.50
CA ASP A 302 26.82 -2.61 -0.79
C ASP A 302 25.69 -1.68 -1.23
N ALA A 303 24.45 -2.02 -0.85
CA ALA A 303 23.26 -1.24 -1.12
C ALA A 303 22.27 -1.29 0.04
N VAL A 304 21.45 -0.26 0.13
CA VAL A 304 20.33 -0.18 1.06
C VAL A 304 19.05 0.09 0.26
N ILE A 305 17.98 -0.61 0.60
CA ILE A 305 16.63 -0.31 0.13
C ILE A 305 15.76 0.05 1.32
N LEU A 306 14.77 0.92 1.10
CA LEU A 306 13.84 1.30 2.16
C LEU A 306 12.46 1.65 1.59
N ASP A 307 11.41 1.22 2.32
CA ASP A 307 9.99 1.55 2.07
C ASP A 307 9.32 1.99 3.39
N PRO A 308 9.66 3.18 3.91
CA PRO A 308 9.19 3.63 5.20
C PRO A 308 7.71 4.05 5.16
N PRO A 309 7.02 4.12 6.32
CA PRO A 309 5.70 4.71 6.44
C PRO A 309 5.65 6.17 5.94
N ARG A 310 4.43 6.71 5.80
CA ARG A 310 4.14 8.06 5.26
C ARG A 310 4.93 9.21 5.91
N ALA A 311 5.42 9.03 7.13
CA ALA A 311 6.26 10.01 7.84
C ALA A 311 7.66 10.16 7.24
N GLY A 312 8.11 9.20 6.42
CA GLY A 312 9.49 9.07 5.94
C GLY A 312 10.38 8.43 6.99
N ALA A 313 11.69 8.48 6.77
CA ALA A 313 12.69 7.78 7.59
C ALA A 313 13.77 8.73 8.15
N LYS A 314 13.41 9.92 8.61
CA LYS A 314 14.35 11.01 8.95
C LYS A 314 15.60 10.53 9.72
N ALA A 315 15.42 9.83 10.84
CA ALA A 315 16.54 9.36 11.67
C ALA A 315 17.47 8.39 10.92
N GLN A 316 16.90 7.47 10.13
CA GLN A 316 17.69 6.54 9.34
C GLN A 316 18.38 7.21 8.15
N ILE A 317 17.73 8.19 7.54
CA ILE A 317 18.28 8.97 6.41
C ILE A 317 19.49 9.79 6.84
N GLU A 318 19.49 10.34 8.05
CA GLU A 318 20.65 11.06 8.61
C GLU A 318 21.86 10.11 8.74
N GLN A 319 21.64 8.86 9.15
CA GLN A 319 22.71 7.84 9.23
C GLN A 319 23.18 7.40 7.83
N LEU A 320 22.27 7.24 6.89
CA LEU A 320 22.60 6.91 5.50
C LEU A 320 23.40 8.04 4.83
N ALA A 321 23.03 9.28 5.05
CA ALA A 321 23.76 10.45 4.53
C ALA A 321 25.22 10.48 5.02
N ALA A 322 25.47 10.04 6.25
CA ALA A 322 26.81 9.94 6.86
C ALA A 322 27.54 8.62 6.54
N SER A 323 26.88 7.64 5.89
CA SER A 323 27.45 6.33 5.58
C SER A 323 28.26 6.34 4.29
N ALA A 324 28.92 5.21 3.99
CA ALA A 324 29.64 4.97 2.73
C ALA A 324 28.85 4.06 1.76
N VAL A 325 27.58 3.81 1.99
CA VAL A 325 26.73 2.96 1.12
C VAL A 325 26.69 3.56 -0.29
N ALA A 326 27.01 2.74 -1.29
CA ALA A 326 27.15 3.25 -2.66
C ALA A 326 25.81 3.52 -3.35
N ARG A 327 24.76 2.74 -3.01
CA ARG A 327 23.45 2.82 -3.66
C ARG A 327 22.33 2.73 -2.65
N ILE A 328 21.32 3.59 -2.82
CA ILE A 328 20.11 3.58 -1.99
C ILE A 328 18.89 3.54 -2.91
N GLY A 329 18.11 2.47 -2.83
CA GLY A 329 16.78 2.35 -3.43
C GLY A 329 15.73 2.83 -2.43
N TYR A 330 14.97 3.88 -2.75
CA TYR A 330 13.97 4.43 -1.86
C TYR A 330 12.58 4.38 -2.50
N VAL A 331 11.67 3.61 -1.90
CA VAL A 331 10.24 3.55 -2.21
C VAL A 331 9.49 4.46 -1.23
N SER A 332 8.52 5.24 -1.69
CA SER A 332 7.74 6.11 -0.80
C SER A 332 6.33 6.34 -1.30
N CYS A 333 5.37 6.32 -0.36
CA CYS A 333 3.97 6.66 -0.59
C CYS A 333 3.63 8.13 -0.27
N ASN A 334 4.64 8.97 0.03
CA ASN A 334 4.46 10.38 0.32
C ASN A 334 5.60 11.23 -0.29
N PRO A 335 5.37 11.90 -1.43
CA PRO A 335 6.38 12.71 -2.08
C PRO A 335 6.98 13.82 -1.20
N ALA A 336 6.20 14.38 -0.25
CA ALA A 336 6.69 15.48 0.60
C ALA A 336 7.71 14.99 1.64
N SER A 337 7.45 13.87 2.32
CA SER A 337 8.43 13.27 3.25
C SER A 337 9.65 12.74 2.51
N TRP A 338 9.44 12.11 1.34
CA TRP A 338 10.53 11.66 0.48
C TRP A 338 11.44 12.82 0.03
N ALA A 339 10.86 13.93 -0.42
CA ALA A 339 11.66 15.07 -0.90
C ALA A 339 12.52 15.68 0.23
N ARG A 340 12.00 15.76 1.45
CA ARG A 340 12.77 16.16 2.64
C ARG A 340 13.93 15.18 2.89
N ASP A 341 13.67 13.88 2.86
CA ASP A 341 14.65 12.83 3.10
C ASP A 341 15.71 12.79 1.97
N ALA A 342 15.27 12.94 0.71
CA ALA A 342 16.13 13.05 -0.46
C ALA A 342 17.11 14.24 -0.37
N LYS A 343 16.63 15.41 0.10
CA LYS A 343 17.49 16.58 0.34
C LYS A 343 18.60 16.27 1.32
N THR A 344 18.30 15.53 2.39
CA THR A 344 19.32 15.12 3.39
C THR A 344 20.34 14.16 2.78
N LEU A 345 19.92 13.18 1.97
CA LEU A 345 20.83 12.28 1.26
C LEU A 345 21.75 13.07 0.31
N MET A 346 21.20 14.01 -0.46
CA MET A 346 21.98 14.82 -1.40
C MET A 346 22.97 15.73 -0.67
N ALA A 347 22.61 16.31 0.47
CA ALA A 347 23.53 17.05 1.32
C ALA A 347 24.68 16.16 1.85
N GLY A 348 24.42 14.85 2.03
CA GLY A 348 25.41 13.83 2.34
C GLY A 348 26.27 13.38 1.15
N GLY A 349 26.11 13.97 -0.05
CA GLY A 349 26.89 13.67 -1.25
C GLY A 349 26.28 12.67 -2.22
N TYR A 350 25.05 12.20 -1.98
CA TYR A 350 24.33 11.36 -2.94
C TYR A 350 23.76 12.18 -4.09
N LYS A 351 23.60 11.55 -5.26
CA LYS A 351 22.94 12.10 -6.45
C LYS A 351 21.66 11.29 -6.71
N LEU A 352 20.56 11.95 -7.02
CA LEU A 352 19.34 11.30 -7.47
C LEU A 352 19.49 10.86 -8.93
N ALA A 353 19.84 9.60 -9.12
CA ALA A 353 20.11 9.04 -10.44
C ALA A 353 18.83 8.75 -11.23
N GLN A 354 17.82 8.14 -10.58
CA GLN A 354 16.55 7.79 -11.22
C GLN A 354 15.38 8.05 -10.28
N LEU A 355 14.22 8.36 -10.89
CA LEU A 355 12.96 8.60 -10.22
C LEU A 355 11.82 8.06 -11.07
N ARG A 356 10.93 7.23 -10.51
CA ARG A 356 9.68 6.82 -11.15
C ARG A 356 8.49 7.21 -10.31
N PRO A 357 7.54 7.99 -10.84
CA PRO A 357 6.23 8.16 -10.25
C PRO A 357 5.37 6.90 -10.44
N VAL A 358 4.61 6.49 -9.40
CA VAL A 358 3.78 5.28 -9.40
C VAL A 358 2.37 5.61 -8.91
N GLY A 359 1.37 5.36 -9.77
CA GLY A 359 -0.05 5.61 -9.52
C GLY A 359 -0.82 4.31 -9.25
N GLN A 360 -0.45 3.55 -8.20
CA GLN A 360 -1.16 2.32 -7.83
C GLN A 360 -2.53 2.57 -7.16
N PHE A 361 -2.79 3.80 -6.71
CA PHE A 361 -4.11 4.21 -6.21
C PHE A 361 -4.91 4.91 -7.33
N ARG A 362 -5.35 4.13 -8.31
CA ARG A 362 -6.03 4.67 -9.48
C ARG A 362 -7.14 5.64 -9.13
N TRP A 363 -7.18 6.78 -9.84
CA TRP A 363 -8.11 7.91 -9.66
C TRP A 363 -8.06 8.59 -8.28
N SER A 364 -7.11 8.24 -7.44
CA SER A 364 -6.87 8.92 -6.17
C SER A 364 -5.78 9.99 -6.33
N THR A 365 -5.73 10.91 -5.39
CA THR A 365 -4.64 11.89 -5.26
C THR A 365 -3.42 11.32 -4.52
N HIS A 366 -3.48 10.09 -4.02
CA HIS A 366 -2.34 9.38 -3.46
C HIS A 366 -1.43 8.89 -4.58
N VAL A 367 -0.15 9.14 -4.42
CA VAL A 367 0.89 8.71 -5.36
C VAL A 367 2.01 8.04 -4.60
N GLU A 368 2.70 7.16 -5.27
CA GLU A 368 3.95 6.54 -4.81
C GLU A 368 5.07 6.84 -5.78
N LEU A 369 6.27 6.51 -5.39
CA LEU A 369 7.45 6.68 -6.21
C LEU A 369 8.51 5.65 -5.84
N THR A 370 9.39 5.34 -6.82
CA THR A 370 10.69 4.71 -6.59
C THR A 370 11.79 5.69 -6.95
N SER A 371 12.89 5.66 -6.23
CA SER A 371 14.06 6.50 -6.52
C SER A 371 15.37 5.77 -6.23
N LEU A 372 16.38 6.03 -7.06
CA LEU A 372 17.75 5.56 -6.88
C LEU A 372 18.66 6.72 -6.55
N PHE A 373 19.38 6.60 -5.45
CA PHE A 373 20.48 7.50 -5.10
C PHE A 373 21.80 6.74 -5.24
N THR A 374 22.79 7.41 -5.80
CA THR A 374 24.17 6.90 -5.96
C THR A 374 25.16 7.92 -5.43
N ARG A 375 26.29 7.40 -4.97
CA ARG A 375 27.41 8.22 -4.51
C ARG A 375 28.59 8.00 -5.42
#